data_4f659866587a1abf5ca1fd685445dbe8
#
_entry.id   4f659866587a1abf5ca1fd685445dbe8
#
_cell.length_a   1.000
_cell.length_b   1.000
_cell.length_c   1.000
_cell.angle_alpha   90.00
_cell.angle_beta   90.00
_cell.angle_gamma   90.00
#
_symmetry.space_group_name_H-M   'P 1'
#
loop_
_entity.id
_entity.type
_entity.pdbx_description
1 polymer ?
#
loop_
_entity_poly.entity_id
_entity_poly.type
_entity_poly.pdbx_seq_one_letter_code
_entity_poly.pdbx_strand_id
1 'polypeptide(L)'
;MNNIIIINGPNINLLGEREQSQYGSITFDQLKKICLKKSKELNINLNFTQSNIEGEIVTIIQQARDKYDGIIINAAGFSHTSVAIRDALSIFKKPSIELHISNIYKREEFRHKSLISDVVTGIICGLGANGYILAINAMHELLKNGNR
;
A
#
# COMPACT_ATOMS: atom_id res chain seq x y z
N MET A 1 1.00 2.08 -21.05
CA MET A 1 0.25 1.66 -19.85
C MET A 1 1.21 1.49 -18.69
N ASN A 2 0.95 2.14 -17.56
CA ASN A 2 1.79 2.01 -16.38
C ASN A 2 1.46 0.72 -15.61
N ASN A 3 2.49 0.13 -15.01
CA ASN A 3 2.39 -1.05 -14.18
C ASN A 3 2.55 -0.64 -12.72
N ILE A 4 1.53 -0.90 -11.90
CA ILE A 4 1.51 -0.56 -10.48
C ILE A 4 1.27 -1.82 -9.66
N ILE A 5 1.96 -1.94 -8.54
CA ILE A 5 1.68 -3.01 -7.58
C ILE A 5 1.16 -2.42 -6.28
N ILE A 6 0.10 -3.04 -5.75
CA ILE A 6 -0.38 -2.81 -4.38
C ILE A 6 0.10 -3.99 -3.54
N ILE A 7 0.85 -3.68 -2.49
CA ILE A 7 1.40 -4.67 -1.57
C ILE A 7 0.69 -4.52 -0.23
N ASN A 8 -0.01 -5.58 0.19
CA ASN A 8 -0.72 -5.62 1.46
C ASN A 8 0.01 -6.52 2.45
N GLY A 9 0.22 -6.03 3.65
CA GLY A 9 0.94 -6.73 4.70
C GLY A 9 0.08 -7.68 5.52
N PRO A 10 0.59 -8.06 6.71
CA PRO A 10 -0.04 -9.11 7.52
C PRO A 10 -1.45 -8.75 7.95
N ASN A 11 -2.30 -9.76 7.96
CA ASN A 11 -3.69 -9.72 8.40
C ASN A 11 -4.65 -8.95 7.48
N ILE A 12 -4.17 -8.31 6.41
CA ILE A 12 -5.05 -7.61 5.46
C ILE A 12 -5.96 -8.62 4.74
N ASN A 13 -5.51 -9.84 4.55
CA ASN A 13 -6.32 -10.92 3.99
C ASN A 13 -7.57 -11.25 4.82
N LEU A 14 -7.62 -10.81 6.07
CA LEU A 14 -8.76 -11.04 6.98
C LEU A 14 -9.71 -9.83 7.08
N LEU A 15 -9.60 -8.86 6.17
CA LEU A 15 -10.54 -7.75 6.13
C LEU A 15 -11.98 -8.26 6.03
N GLY A 16 -12.89 -7.61 6.78
CA GLY A 16 -14.27 -8.04 6.91
C GLY A 16 -14.51 -9.00 8.07
N GLU A 17 -13.45 -9.64 8.56
CA GLU A 17 -13.51 -10.60 9.67
C GLU A 17 -12.88 -10.10 10.96
N ARG A 18 -12.14 -8.99 10.91
CA ARG A 18 -11.47 -8.41 12.07
C ARG A 18 -12.12 -7.08 12.47
N GLU A 19 -11.56 -6.36 13.45
CA GLU A 19 -12.14 -5.15 14.07
C GLU A 19 -12.77 -4.19 13.05
N GLN A 20 -14.07 -4.36 12.81
CA GLN A 20 -14.79 -3.57 11.79
C GLN A 20 -14.82 -2.07 12.13
N SER A 21 -14.73 -1.71 13.40
CA SER A 21 -14.64 -0.30 13.83
C SER A 21 -13.37 0.39 13.32
N GLN A 22 -12.29 -0.38 13.09
CA GLN A 22 -11.02 0.15 12.60
C GLN A 22 -10.86 0.00 11.08
N TYR A 23 -11.37 -1.12 10.52
CA TYR A 23 -11.07 -1.52 9.14
C TYR A 23 -12.29 -1.59 8.24
N GLY A 24 -13.51 -1.36 8.80
CA GLY A 24 -14.75 -1.47 8.05
C GLY A 24 -15.18 -2.91 7.82
N SER A 25 -16.28 -3.08 7.08
CA SER A 25 -16.88 -4.39 6.80
C SER A 25 -16.52 -4.95 5.42
N ILE A 26 -15.80 -4.20 4.62
CA ILE A 26 -15.36 -4.66 3.28
C ILE A 26 -14.43 -5.87 3.41
N THR A 27 -14.64 -6.86 2.56
CA THR A 27 -13.76 -8.04 2.52
C THR A 27 -12.52 -7.75 1.66
N PHE A 28 -11.49 -8.59 1.81
CA PHE A 28 -10.28 -8.50 0.99
C PHE A 28 -10.61 -8.62 -0.51
N ASP A 29 -11.48 -9.58 -0.87
CA ASP A 29 -11.87 -9.78 -2.27
C ASP A 29 -12.63 -8.58 -2.82
N GLN A 30 -13.52 -7.98 -2.03
CA GLN A 30 -14.23 -6.76 -2.44
C GLN A 30 -13.27 -5.60 -2.65
N LEU A 31 -12.29 -5.44 -1.75
CA LEU A 31 -11.27 -4.41 -1.87
C LEU A 31 -10.45 -4.59 -3.15
N LYS A 32 -10.03 -5.82 -3.43
CA LYS A 32 -9.30 -6.14 -4.66
C LYS A 32 -10.10 -5.76 -5.90
N LYS A 33 -11.40 -6.10 -5.91
CA LYS A 33 -12.28 -5.80 -7.04
C LYS A 33 -12.42 -4.31 -7.32
N ILE A 34 -12.61 -3.50 -6.27
CA ILE A 34 -12.74 -2.05 -6.48
C ILE A 34 -11.42 -1.43 -6.95
N CYS A 35 -10.30 -1.94 -6.48
CA CYS A 35 -8.98 -1.48 -6.93
C CYS A 35 -8.73 -1.82 -8.39
N LEU A 36 -9.05 -3.05 -8.81
CA LEU A 36 -8.91 -3.48 -10.20
C LEU A 36 -9.82 -2.68 -11.12
N LYS A 37 -11.06 -2.43 -10.70
CA LYS A 37 -12.01 -1.62 -11.47
C LYS A 37 -11.48 -0.20 -11.69
N LYS A 38 -11.00 0.44 -10.62
CA LYS A 38 -10.45 1.79 -10.71
C LYS A 38 -9.23 1.85 -11.62
N SER A 39 -8.35 0.88 -11.49
CA SER A 39 -7.15 0.80 -12.32
C SER A 39 -7.49 0.66 -13.79
N LYS A 40 -8.49 -0.15 -14.11
CA LYS A 40 -8.95 -0.31 -15.50
C LYS A 40 -9.50 1.00 -16.05
N GLU A 41 -10.27 1.76 -15.27
CA GLU A 41 -10.79 3.07 -15.65
C GLU A 41 -9.65 4.04 -16.01
N LEU A 42 -8.51 3.94 -15.33
CA LEU A 42 -7.35 4.81 -15.52
C LEU A 42 -6.32 4.22 -16.50
N ASN A 43 -6.63 3.10 -17.13
CA ASN A 43 -5.71 2.39 -18.03
C ASN A 43 -4.39 2.03 -17.34
N ILE A 44 -4.48 1.51 -16.12
CA ILE A 44 -3.35 1.04 -15.32
C ILE A 44 -3.39 -0.48 -15.25
N ASN A 45 -2.23 -1.11 -15.42
CA ASN A 45 -2.07 -2.54 -15.16
C ASN A 45 -1.72 -2.73 -13.69
N LEU A 46 -2.67 -3.22 -12.91
CA LEU A 46 -2.53 -3.35 -11.45
C LEU A 46 -2.30 -4.80 -11.04
N ASN A 47 -1.29 -5.02 -10.21
CA ASN A 47 -1.11 -6.27 -9.47
C ASN A 47 -1.45 -6.01 -8.00
N PHE A 48 -2.38 -6.78 -7.45
CA PHE A 48 -2.87 -6.64 -6.07
C PHE A 48 -2.41 -7.86 -5.28
N THR A 49 -1.46 -7.66 -4.35
CA THR A 49 -0.82 -8.75 -3.61
C THR A 49 -1.03 -8.63 -2.11
N GLN A 50 -0.76 -9.72 -1.40
CA GLN A 50 -0.81 -9.75 0.07
C GLN A 50 0.16 -10.82 0.57
N SER A 51 0.83 -10.54 1.69
CA SER A 51 1.64 -11.54 2.38
C SER A 51 1.72 -11.22 3.88
N ASN A 52 1.75 -12.27 4.68
CA ASN A 52 2.02 -12.17 6.12
C ASN A 52 3.52 -12.30 6.42
N ILE A 53 4.34 -12.55 5.41
CA ILE A 53 5.76 -12.90 5.59
C ILE A 53 6.63 -11.70 5.21
N GLU A 54 7.34 -11.16 6.18
CA GLU A 54 8.17 -9.97 6.00
C GLU A 54 9.18 -10.13 4.85
N GLY A 55 9.90 -11.23 4.82
CA GLY A 55 10.90 -11.49 3.78
C GLY A 55 10.30 -11.59 2.39
N GLU A 56 9.08 -12.10 2.29
CA GLU A 56 8.36 -12.17 1.02
C GLU A 56 8.01 -10.77 0.51
N ILE A 57 7.57 -9.89 1.41
CA ILE A 57 7.29 -8.49 1.06
C ILE A 57 8.57 -7.80 0.59
N VAL A 58 9.70 -8.01 1.28
CA VAL A 58 10.99 -7.47 0.86
C VAL A 58 11.35 -7.93 -0.56
N THR A 59 11.17 -9.22 -0.85
CA THR A 59 11.46 -9.77 -2.17
C THR A 59 10.56 -9.16 -3.25
N ILE A 60 9.27 -8.98 -2.95
CA ILE A 60 8.32 -8.34 -3.89
C ILE A 60 8.78 -6.91 -4.22
N ILE A 61 9.19 -6.15 -3.20
CA ILE A 61 9.68 -4.78 -3.42
C ILE A 61 10.95 -4.78 -4.27
N GLN A 62 11.88 -5.70 -4.02
CA GLN A 62 13.10 -5.83 -4.81
C GLN A 62 12.77 -6.11 -6.29
N GLN A 63 11.85 -7.03 -6.54
CA GLN A 63 11.43 -7.39 -7.90
C GLN A 63 10.67 -6.25 -8.58
N ALA A 64 9.99 -5.41 -7.82
CA ALA A 64 9.23 -4.28 -8.36
C ALA A 64 10.13 -3.29 -9.10
N ARG A 65 11.41 -3.22 -8.77
CA ARG A 65 12.35 -2.32 -9.45
C ARG A 65 12.36 -2.52 -10.96
N ASP A 66 12.22 -3.76 -11.41
CA ASP A 66 12.25 -4.10 -12.84
C ASP A 66 10.87 -4.24 -13.46
N LYS A 67 9.84 -4.48 -12.64
CA LYS A 67 8.51 -4.86 -13.14
C LYS A 67 7.47 -3.75 -13.06
N TYR A 68 7.63 -2.81 -12.14
CA TYR A 68 6.59 -1.83 -11.85
C TYR A 68 7.12 -0.42 -11.91
N ASP A 69 6.20 0.50 -12.20
CA ASP A 69 6.47 1.94 -12.25
C ASP A 69 6.20 2.62 -10.91
N GLY A 70 5.40 2.01 -10.07
CA GLY A 70 5.06 2.53 -8.74
C GLY A 70 4.58 1.46 -7.79
N ILE A 71 4.75 1.73 -6.49
CA ILE A 71 4.30 0.86 -5.39
C ILE A 71 3.30 1.62 -4.53
N ILE A 72 2.18 0.97 -4.20
CA ILE A 72 1.29 1.39 -3.12
C ILE A 72 1.41 0.30 -2.06
N ILE A 73 1.81 0.66 -0.83
CA ILE A 73 2.05 -0.32 0.21
C ILE A 73 1.25 -0.03 1.48
N ASN A 74 0.45 -1.00 1.89
CA ASN A 74 -0.13 -1.07 3.22
C ASN A 74 0.60 -2.17 3.98
N ALA A 75 1.70 -1.82 4.61
CA ALA A 75 2.55 -2.78 5.31
C ALA A 75 1.94 -3.25 6.64
N ALA A 76 0.78 -2.71 7.02
CA ALA A 76 0.07 -3.06 8.26
C ALA A 76 1.00 -2.93 9.48
N GLY A 77 1.02 -3.93 10.37
CA GLY A 77 1.87 -3.87 11.55
C GLY A 77 3.36 -3.74 11.26
N PHE A 78 3.82 -4.23 10.11
CA PHE A 78 5.24 -4.09 9.73
C PHE A 78 5.66 -2.64 9.50
N SER A 79 4.73 -1.71 9.30
CA SER A 79 5.05 -0.28 9.20
C SER A 79 5.75 0.23 10.45
N HIS A 80 5.50 -0.38 11.59
CA HIS A 80 5.98 0.08 12.89
C HIS A 80 7.20 -0.71 13.38
N THR A 81 7.59 -1.79 12.71
CA THR A 81 8.60 -2.73 13.19
C THR A 81 9.68 -3.09 12.18
N SER A 82 9.40 -2.97 10.88
CA SER A 82 10.28 -3.56 9.86
C SER A 82 11.27 -2.56 9.28
N VAL A 83 12.49 -2.62 9.76
CA VAL A 83 13.62 -1.93 9.12
C VAL A 83 13.92 -2.56 7.75
N ALA A 84 13.70 -3.88 7.62
CA ALA A 84 13.95 -4.59 6.35
C ALA A 84 13.06 -4.06 5.21
N ILE A 85 11.77 -3.85 5.48
CA ILE A 85 10.84 -3.28 4.49
C ILE A 85 11.22 -1.83 4.20
N ARG A 86 11.57 -1.05 5.22
CA ARG A 86 12.05 0.32 5.05
C ARG A 86 13.23 0.37 4.07
N ASP A 87 14.21 -0.49 4.28
CA ASP A 87 15.43 -0.51 3.46
C ASP A 87 15.10 -0.90 2.02
N ALA A 88 14.21 -1.87 1.82
CA ALA A 88 13.78 -2.27 0.48
C ALA A 88 13.10 -1.11 -0.26
N LEU A 89 12.19 -0.38 0.41
CA LEU A 89 11.53 0.79 -0.17
C LEU A 89 12.53 1.91 -0.49
N SER A 90 13.55 2.08 0.35
CA SER A 90 14.61 3.05 0.13
C SER A 90 15.39 2.78 -1.16
N ILE A 91 15.52 1.51 -1.54
CA ILE A 91 16.21 1.08 -2.77
C ILE A 91 15.33 1.26 -4.01
N PHE A 92 14.02 1.26 -3.89
CA PHE A 92 13.07 1.28 -5.02
C PHE A 92 13.11 2.60 -5.76
N LYS A 93 13.56 3.59 -5.63
CA LYS A 93 13.79 4.86 -6.36
C LYS A 93 12.66 5.40 -7.25
N LYS A 94 11.55 4.69 -7.41
CA LYS A 94 10.38 5.16 -8.16
C LYS A 94 9.27 5.60 -7.18
N PRO A 95 8.18 6.23 -7.65
CA PRO A 95 7.11 6.67 -6.75
C PRO A 95 6.54 5.54 -5.90
N SER A 96 6.36 5.82 -4.62
CA SER A 96 5.74 4.89 -3.68
C SER A 96 4.82 5.66 -2.73
N ILE A 97 3.70 5.03 -2.36
CA ILE A 97 2.70 5.62 -1.47
C ILE A 97 2.47 4.66 -0.31
N GLU A 98 2.63 5.17 0.91
CA GLU A 98 2.26 4.45 2.12
C GLU A 98 0.77 4.65 2.38
N LEU A 99 0.07 3.56 2.73
CA LEU A 99 -1.36 3.57 2.92
C LEU A 99 -1.74 2.85 4.21
N HIS A 100 -2.63 3.46 4.99
CA HIS A 100 -3.25 2.85 6.15
C HIS A 100 -4.76 3.04 6.09
N ILE A 101 -5.53 1.95 6.33
CA ILE A 101 -6.99 1.99 6.38
C ILE A 101 -7.46 2.78 7.58
N SER A 102 -6.92 2.46 8.77
CA SER A 102 -7.26 3.17 10.01
C SER A 102 -6.41 4.43 10.15
N ASN A 103 -6.91 5.38 10.96
CA ASN A 103 -6.08 6.50 11.37
C ASN A 103 -5.17 6.02 12.51
N ILE A 104 -3.92 5.74 12.18
CA ILE A 104 -2.95 5.19 13.13
C ILE A 104 -2.70 6.11 14.33
N TYR A 105 -2.94 7.41 14.19
CA TYR A 105 -2.75 8.39 15.26
C TYR A 105 -3.88 8.40 16.28
N LYS A 106 -4.98 7.71 15.99
CA LYS A 106 -6.09 7.49 16.93
C LYS A 106 -5.99 6.14 17.63
N ARG A 107 -4.94 5.39 17.40
CA ARG A 107 -4.73 4.05 17.93
C ARG A 107 -3.63 4.07 18.98
N GLU A 108 -3.12 2.90 19.35
CA GLU A 108 -2.07 2.75 20.34
C GLU A 108 -0.82 3.54 19.95
N GLU A 109 -0.12 4.09 20.94
CA GLU A 109 1.03 4.96 20.70
C GLU A 109 2.10 4.33 19.82
N PHE A 110 2.33 3.00 19.95
CA PHE A 110 3.34 2.31 19.13
C PHE A 110 3.02 2.34 17.62
N ARG A 111 1.77 2.67 17.23
CA ARG A 111 1.38 2.80 15.82
C ARG A 111 1.59 4.20 15.28
N HIS A 112 1.88 5.17 16.14
CA HIS A 112 2.02 6.57 15.71
C HIS A 112 3.28 6.81 14.91
N LYS A 113 4.29 5.94 15.05
CA LYS A 113 5.54 6.06 14.29
C LYS A 113 5.58 5.00 13.21
N SER A 114 5.70 5.44 11.96
CA SER A 114 5.94 4.56 10.82
C SER A 114 7.41 4.63 10.43
N LEU A 115 8.03 3.47 10.26
CA LEU A 115 9.44 3.37 9.85
C LEU A 115 9.63 3.58 8.35
N ILE A 116 8.52 3.67 7.59
CA ILE A 116 8.61 3.80 6.13
C ILE A 116 8.17 5.16 5.59
N SER A 117 7.55 6.00 6.44
CA SER A 117 6.96 7.26 5.98
C SER A 117 7.98 8.23 5.37
N ASP A 118 9.21 8.20 5.81
CA ASP A 118 10.24 9.11 5.32
C ASP A 118 11.00 8.59 4.09
N VAL A 119 10.70 7.36 3.64
CA VAL A 119 11.32 6.79 2.43
C VAL A 119 10.34 6.61 1.27
N VAL A 120 9.06 6.96 1.46
CA VAL A 120 8.04 6.93 0.40
C VAL A 120 7.76 8.34 -0.12
N THR A 121 7.09 8.42 -1.27
CA THR A 121 6.74 9.70 -1.89
C THR A 121 5.67 10.44 -1.08
N GLY A 122 4.68 9.72 -0.59
CA GLY A 122 3.57 10.31 0.17
C GLY A 122 2.80 9.27 0.97
N ILE A 123 1.85 9.77 1.78
CA ILE A 123 1.13 8.95 2.75
C ILE A 123 -0.37 9.24 2.67
N ILE A 124 -1.19 8.20 2.72
CA ILE A 124 -2.64 8.29 2.90
C ILE A 124 -3.00 7.47 4.12
N CYS A 125 -3.75 8.05 5.04
CA CYS A 125 -4.01 7.41 6.33
C CYS A 125 -5.42 7.75 6.83
N GLY A 126 -6.16 6.73 7.29
CA GLY A 126 -7.40 6.95 8.02
C GLY A 126 -8.67 7.13 7.21
N LEU A 127 -8.65 6.84 5.93
CA LEU A 127 -9.79 7.06 5.04
C LEU A 127 -10.48 5.75 4.61
N GLY A 128 -10.23 4.67 5.33
CA GLY A 128 -10.86 3.38 5.06
C GLY A 128 -10.41 2.79 3.73
N ALA A 129 -11.26 1.97 3.15
CA ALA A 129 -11.01 1.34 1.85
C ALA A 129 -10.87 2.37 0.72
N ASN A 130 -11.55 3.52 0.86
CA ASN A 130 -11.45 4.60 -0.13
C ASN A 130 -10.01 5.13 -0.26
N GLY A 131 -9.19 4.95 0.76
CA GLY A 131 -7.78 5.31 0.71
C GLY A 131 -7.04 4.61 -0.43
N TYR A 132 -7.41 3.38 -0.75
CA TYR A 132 -6.83 2.64 -1.88
C TYR A 132 -7.15 3.31 -3.21
N ILE A 133 -8.38 3.75 -3.39
CA ILE A 133 -8.83 4.45 -4.60
C ILE A 133 -8.08 5.79 -4.74
N LEU A 134 -7.95 6.51 -3.63
CA LEU A 134 -7.20 7.77 -3.61
C LEU A 134 -5.72 7.55 -3.93
N ALA A 135 -5.13 6.46 -3.42
CA ALA A 135 -3.74 6.11 -3.70
C ALA A 135 -3.52 5.79 -5.18
N ILE A 136 -4.45 5.05 -5.79
CA ILE A 136 -4.39 4.74 -7.23
C ILE A 136 -4.48 6.02 -8.05
N ASN A 137 -5.40 6.92 -7.71
CA ASN A 137 -5.51 8.22 -8.38
C ASN A 137 -4.24 9.04 -8.23
N ALA A 138 -3.69 9.10 -7.01
CA ALA A 138 -2.46 9.85 -6.74
C ALA A 138 -1.27 9.27 -7.53
N MET A 139 -1.14 7.95 -7.55
CA MET A 139 -0.07 7.29 -8.30
C MET A 139 -0.20 7.57 -9.81
N HIS A 140 -1.42 7.53 -10.33
CA HIS A 140 -1.69 7.86 -11.72
C HIS A 140 -1.16 9.25 -12.07
N GLU A 141 -1.45 10.24 -11.22
CA GLU A 141 -0.98 11.60 -11.42
C GLU A 141 0.54 11.74 -11.30
N LEU A 142 1.14 11.05 -10.33
CA LEU A 142 2.59 11.04 -10.15
C LEU A 142 3.30 10.51 -11.40
N LEU A 143 2.79 9.44 -11.98
CA LEU A 143 3.40 8.81 -13.15
C LEU A 143 3.17 9.63 -14.43
N LYS A 144 2.06 10.35 -14.56
CA LYS A 144 1.81 11.26 -15.67
C LYS A 144 2.80 12.42 -15.69
N ASN A 145 3.24 12.86 -14.52
CA ASN A 145 4.12 14.02 -14.39
C ASN A 145 5.60 13.67 -14.44
N GLY A 146 5.93 12.48 -14.91
CA GLY A 146 7.32 12.10 -15.17
C GLY A 146 8.15 11.82 -13.93
N ASN A 147 7.62 11.07 -12.97
CA ASN A 147 8.40 10.58 -11.82
C ASN A 147 8.92 11.69 -10.91
N ARG A 148 8.08 12.54 -10.49
CA ARG A 148 8.43 13.56 -9.49
C ARG A 148 8.58 12.99 -8.10
#